data_1cdeb096248c3486476c9b043321480d
#
_entry.id   1cdeb096248c3486476c9b043321480d
#
_cell.length_a   1.000
_cell.length_b   1.000
_cell.length_c   1.000
_cell.angle_alpha   90.00
_cell.angle_beta   90.00
_cell.angle_gamma   90.00
#
_symmetry.space_group_name_H-M   'P 1'
#
loop_
_entity.id
_entity.type
_entity.pdbx_description
1 polymer ?
#
loop_
_entity_poly.entity_id
_entity_poly.type
_entity_poly.pdbx_seq_one_letter_code
_entity_poly.pdbx_strand_id
1 'polypeptide(L)'
;DQVYSEEEHDTEEHIHSEDEHDMEDVAVHDEDHAQEYLDEDDGHGVEIEYDEHIWTSPVNAMKITQVIADTLQEMDPADADTFAANAEDYLGKLKNLDQEFRNVADGADLDLIVMADKFPLRYFADTYGLRYRAAFSGCASDTEPSAKTIAYLIDKVREEQIPAVYYLELSSHRVAEIISEETGAKPLLFHSCHNVTRREFDNGVTYLELMEQNVVNLREGLYR
;
A
#
# COMPACT_ATOMS: atom_id res chain seq x y z
N ASP A 1 -46.33 44.49 22.71
CA ASP A 1 -45.74 45.81 23.04
C ASP A 1 -44.26 45.85 22.67
N GLN A 2 -44.04 46.67 21.68
CA GLN A 2 -42.93 47.60 21.46
C GLN A 2 -41.52 46.99 21.28
N VAL A 3 -40.83 47.22 20.28
CA VAL A 3 -40.56 48.24 19.24
C VAL A 3 -39.04 48.45 19.13
N TYR A 4 -38.53 48.33 17.90
CA TYR A 4 -37.38 48.98 17.19
C TYR A 4 -36.05 49.25 17.91
N SER A 5 -34.90 48.96 17.27
CA SER A 5 -34.26 49.94 16.36
C SER A 5 -33.02 49.32 15.64
N GLU A 6 -32.96 49.64 14.36
CA GLU A 6 -31.80 49.59 13.47
C GLU A 6 -30.78 50.65 13.86
N GLU A 7 -29.48 50.40 13.63
CA GLU A 7 -28.50 51.42 13.23
C GLU A 7 -27.39 50.81 12.37
N GLU A 8 -27.31 51.36 11.17
CA GLU A 8 -26.20 51.23 10.22
C GLU A 8 -25.07 52.20 10.62
N HIS A 9 -23.85 51.87 10.27
CA HIS A 9 -22.72 52.75 9.84
C HIS A 9 -21.46 51.92 9.77
N ASP A 10 -20.50 52.11 8.95
CA ASP A 10 -20.18 52.81 7.73
C ASP A 10 -18.77 52.31 7.29
N THR A 11 -18.51 52.43 6.04
CA THR A 11 -17.30 52.12 5.29
C THR A 11 -16.05 52.84 5.79
N GLU A 12 -14.88 52.17 5.71
CA GLU A 12 -13.63 52.83 5.26
C GLU A 12 -12.69 51.87 4.52
N GLU A 13 -12.41 52.23 3.27
CA GLU A 13 -11.35 51.71 2.42
C GLU A 13 -9.98 52.20 2.91
N HIS A 14 -8.98 51.29 2.90
CA HIS A 14 -7.59 51.73 2.77
C HIS A 14 -6.83 50.86 1.75
N ILE A 15 -6.46 51.55 0.69
CA ILE A 15 -5.50 51.16 -0.37
C ILE A 15 -4.08 51.50 0.11
N HIS A 16 -3.13 50.66 -0.28
CA HIS A 16 -1.69 50.81 -0.54
C HIS A 16 -0.90 49.63 0.09
N SER A 17 0.10 49.06 -0.53
CA SER A 17 0.98 49.37 -1.66
C SER A 17 1.67 48.07 -2.11
N GLU A 18 2.04 48.07 -3.40
CA GLU A 18 2.89 47.07 -4.06
C GLU A 18 4.30 47.04 -3.42
N ASP A 19 4.81 45.85 -3.17
CA ASP A 19 6.26 45.57 -3.15
C ASP A 19 6.51 44.27 -3.85
N GLU A 20 7.10 44.38 -5.05
CA GLU A 20 7.70 43.30 -5.81
C GLU A 20 8.92 42.80 -5.05
N HIS A 21 8.96 41.52 -4.72
CA HIS A 21 10.19 40.81 -4.46
C HIS A 21 10.23 39.51 -5.30
N ASP A 22 11.13 39.60 -6.29
CA ASP A 22 11.74 38.44 -6.93
C ASP A 22 12.19 37.43 -5.89
N MET A 23 11.71 36.20 -5.98
CA MET A 23 12.38 35.04 -5.41
C MET A 23 12.29 33.87 -6.36
N GLU A 24 13.48 33.45 -6.71
CA GLU A 24 13.99 32.35 -7.47
C GLU A 24 13.19 31.06 -7.40
N ASP A 25 13.18 30.38 -8.56
CA ASP A 25 12.84 28.99 -8.80
C ASP A 25 13.26 28.05 -7.66
N VAL A 26 12.29 27.64 -6.85
CA VAL A 26 12.39 26.44 -6.02
C VAL A 26 11.58 25.36 -6.73
N ALA A 27 12.29 24.38 -7.25
CA ALA A 27 11.75 23.18 -7.84
C ALA A 27 10.65 22.61 -6.93
N VAL A 28 9.42 22.67 -7.41
CA VAL A 28 8.28 21.99 -6.78
C VAL A 28 8.49 20.50 -7.04
N HIS A 29 8.92 19.78 -6.01
CA HIS A 29 8.77 18.33 -5.99
C HIS A 29 7.29 18.04 -6.08
N ASP A 30 6.88 17.43 -7.19
CA ASP A 30 5.56 16.84 -7.36
C ASP A 30 5.34 15.78 -6.27
N GLU A 31 4.68 16.17 -5.18
CA GLU A 31 4.11 15.26 -4.19
C GLU A 31 2.78 14.70 -4.71
N ASP A 32 2.83 13.96 -5.83
CA ASP A 32 1.64 13.28 -6.39
C ASP A 32 1.53 11.83 -5.87
N HIS A 33 1.87 11.63 -4.59
CA HIS A 33 1.66 10.36 -3.87
C HIS A 33 0.42 10.36 -2.98
N ALA A 34 -0.51 11.28 -3.20
CA ALA A 34 -1.79 11.24 -2.52
C ALA A 34 -2.74 10.32 -3.30
N GLN A 35 -3.02 9.17 -2.73
CA GLN A 35 -4.20 8.38 -3.07
C GLN A 35 -5.40 9.32 -3.03
N GLU A 36 -6.02 9.61 -4.17
CA GLU A 36 -7.29 10.33 -4.24
C GLU A 36 -8.38 9.38 -3.74
N TYR A 37 -8.54 9.34 -2.41
CA TYR A 37 -9.70 8.74 -1.78
C TYR A 37 -10.92 9.51 -2.29
N LEU A 38 -11.90 8.79 -2.80
CA LEU A 38 -13.22 9.35 -3.03
C LEU A 38 -13.89 9.50 -1.66
N ASP A 39 -13.39 10.42 -0.83
CA ASP A 39 -14.00 10.80 0.42
C ASP A 39 -15.32 11.54 0.11
N GLU A 40 -16.42 10.87 0.37
CA GLU A 40 -17.60 11.60 0.80
C GLU A 40 -17.26 12.09 2.21
N ASP A 41 -17.04 13.41 2.34
CA ASP A 41 -16.82 14.11 3.61
C ASP A 41 -18.05 13.89 4.53
N ASP A 42 -17.97 12.91 5.41
CA ASP A 42 -18.98 12.64 6.43
C ASP A 42 -18.64 13.28 7.79
N GLY A 43 -17.66 14.19 7.82
CA GLY A 43 -17.38 15.05 8.96
C GLY A 43 -16.77 14.35 10.19
N HIS A 44 -16.29 13.11 10.05
CA HIS A 44 -15.52 12.45 11.09
C HIS A 44 -14.05 12.81 10.96
N GLY A 45 -13.45 13.28 12.05
CA GLY A 45 -12.05 13.68 12.10
C GLY A 45 -11.14 12.57 11.57
N VAL A 46 -10.10 12.94 10.81
CA VAL A 46 -9.10 12.03 10.26
C VAL A 46 -8.43 11.31 11.43
N GLU A 47 -8.89 10.09 11.75
CA GLU A 47 -8.10 9.19 12.58
C GLU A 47 -6.92 8.72 11.74
N ILE A 48 -5.70 9.01 12.20
CA ILE A 48 -4.48 8.50 11.56
C ILE A 48 -4.47 6.99 11.82
N GLU A 49 -4.94 6.21 10.87
CA GLU A 49 -4.84 4.75 10.92
C GLU A 49 -3.39 4.36 10.59
N TYR A 50 -2.71 3.80 11.58
CA TYR A 50 -1.37 3.23 11.38
C TYR A 50 -1.52 1.86 10.74
N ASP A 51 -0.88 1.67 9.57
CA ASP A 51 -0.82 0.37 8.93
C ASP A 51 0.17 -0.54 9.70
N GLU A 52 -0.34 -1.63 10.25
CA GLU A 52 0.43 -2.60 11.03
C GLU A 52 1.19 -3.61 10.18
N HIS A 53 0.94 -3.70 8.86
CA HIS A 53 1.49 -4.73 7.97
C HIS A 53 2.95 -4.47 7.56
N ILE A 54 3.79 -4.12 8.53
CA ILE A 54 5.18 -3.72 8.28
C ILE A 54 6.04 -4.82 7.64
N TRP A 55 5.71 -6.08 7.90
CA TRP A 55 6.44 -7.25 7.39
C TRP A 55 6.24 -7.51 5.90
N THR A 56 5.24 -6.88 5.26
CA THR A 56 5.00 -7.03 3.83
C THR A 56 6.15 -6.47 2.99
N SER A 57 6.94 -5.55 3.54
CA SER A 57 8.22 -5.13 2.96
C SER A 57 9.36 -6.05 3.42
N PRO A 58 10.05 -6.76 2.51
CA PRO A 58 11.26 -7.54 2.84
C PRO A 58 12.34 -6.73 3.57
N VAL A 59 12.47 -5.44 3.28
CA VAL A 59 13.40 -4.53 3.97
C VAL A 59 13.01 -4.37 5.45
N ASN A 60 11.73 -4.25 5.75
CA ASN A 60 11.25 -4.18 7.12
C ASN A 60 11.33 -5.56 7.80
N ALA A 61 11.04 -6.65 7.08
CA ALA A 61 11.22 -8.01 7.60
C ALA A 61 12.67 -8.28 8.01
N MET A 62 13.67 -7.77 7.27
CA MET A 62 15.07 -7.82 7.69
C MET A 62 15.33 -7.08 8.99
N LYS A 63 14.76 -5.87 9.17
CA LYS A 63 14.90 -5.11 10.41
C LYS A 63 14.26 -5.84 11.59
N ILE A 64 13.08 -6.41 11.41
CA ILE A 64 12.39 -7.19 12.45
C ILE A 64 13.23 -8.42 12.82
N THR A 65 13.76 -9.15 11.84
CA THR A 65 14.63 -10.30 12.07
C THR A 65 15.86 -9.93 12.89
N GLN A 66 16.51 -8.81 12.57
CA GLN A 66 17.67 -8.33 13.32
C GLN A 66 17.32 -8.02 14.77
N VAL A 67 16.23 -7.28 15.01
CA VAL A 67 15.78 -6.95 16.40
C VAL A 67 15.48 -8.22 17.20
N ILE A 68 14.83 -9.21 16.57
CA ILE A 68 14.56 -10.49 17.24
C ILE A 68 15.87 -11.21 17.57
N ALA A 69 16.81 -11.27 16.63
CA ALA A 69 18.10 -11.94 16.83
C ALA A 69 18.91 -11.29 17.93
N ASP A 70 19.01 -9.96 17.96
CA ASP A 70 19.73 -9.22 19.00
C ASP A 70 19.10 -9.47 20.38
N THR A 71 17.77 -9.44 20.45
CA THR A 71 17.04 -9.71 21.70
C THR A 71 17.28 -11.14 22.21
N LEU A 72 17.27 -12.14 21.33
CA LEU A 72 17.53 -13.53 21.70
C LEU A 72 18.96 -13.73 22.20
N GLN A 73 19.95 -13.10 21.58
CA GLN A 73 21.35 -13.13 22.01
C GLN A 73 21.55 -12.50 23.41
N GLU A 74 20.81 -11.42 23.70
CA GLU A 74 20.83 -10.80 25.03
C GLU A 74 20.15 -11.68 26.11
N MET A 75 19.05 -12.35 25.73
CA MET A 75 18.27 -13.19 26.66
C MET A 75 18.95 -14.52 26.94
N ASP A 76 19.65 -15.09 25.98
CA ASP A 76 20.40 -16.34 26.12
C ASP A 76 21.81 -16.23 25.51
N PRO A 77 22.79 -15.67 26.31
CA PRO A 77 24.16 -15.52 25.85
C PRO A 77 24.88 -16.85 25.57
N ALA A 78 24.36 -17.97 26.10
CA ALA A 78 25.00 -19.28 25.90
C ALA A 78 24.82 -19.77 24.47
N ASP A 79 23.67 -19.43 23.82
CA ASP A 79 23.34 -19.79 22.46
C ASP A 79 23.44 -18.60 21.47
N ALA A 80 24.07 -17.48 21.88
CA ALA A 80 24.17 -16.25 21.10
C ALA A 80 24.75 -16.47 19.69
N ASP A 81 25.82 -17.27 19.57
CA ASP A 81 26.45 -17.59 18.28
C ASP A 81 25.49 -18.35 17.35
N THR A 82 24.65 -19.21 17.92
CA THR A 82 23.62 -19.96 17.14
C THR A 82 22.54 -19.04 16.61
N PHE A 83 22.05 -18.11 17.45
CA PHE A 83 21.06 -17.10 17.01
C PHE A 83 21.65 -16.19 15.95
N ALA A 84 22.88 -15.72 16.12
CA ALA A 84 23.57 -14.89 15.14
C ALA A 84 23.70 -15.59 13.79
N ALA A 85 24.19 -16.84 13.76
CA ALA A 85 24.37 -17.61 12.53
C ALA A 85 23.04 -17.87 11.80
N ASN A 86 21.99 -18.23 12.54
CA ASN A 86 20.65 -18.44 11.97
C ASN A 86 20.06 -17.15 11.39
N ALA A 87 20.24 -16.04 12.09
CA ALA A 87 19.79 -14.73 11.62
C ALA A 87 20.54 -14.31 10.35
N GLU A 88 21.85 -14.49 10.29
CA GLU A 88 22.67 -14.16 9.12
C GLU A 88 22.20 -14.95 7.87
N ASP A 89 21.96 -16.26 8.00
CA ASP A 89 21.44 -17.10 6.90
C ASP A 89 20.07 -16.58 6.43
N TYR A 90 19.16 -16.30 7.36
CA TYR A 90 17.81 -15.83 7.02
C TYR A 90 17.82 -14.43 6.42
N LEU A 91 18.61 -13.49 6.96
CA LEU A 91 18.81 -12.16 6.41
C LEU A 91 19.38 -12.21 4.99
N GLY A 92 20.28 -13.15 4.71
CA GLY A 92 20.78 -13.41 3.36
C GLY A 92 19.67 -13.78 2.39
N LYS A 93 18.73 -14.64 2.80
CA LYS A 93 17.56 -15.02 1.99
C LYS A 93 16.61 -13.86 1.76
N LEU A 94 16.31 -13.08 2.81
CA LEU A 94 15.47 -11.87 2.71
C LEU A 94 16.08 -10.81 1.78
N LYS A 95 17.40 -10.65 1.81
CA LYS A 95 18.12 -9.73 0.91
C LYS A 95 18.01 -10.18 -0.56
N ASN A 96 18.08 -11.46 -0.83
CA ASN A 96 17.88 -11.98 -2.17
C ASN A 96 16.44 -11.73 -2.64
N LEU A 97 15.46 -11.96 -1.78
CA LEU A 97 14.05 -11.67 -2.05
C LEU A 97 13.83 -10.16 -2.35
N ASP A 98 14.40 -9.25 -1.54
CA ASP A 98 14.36 -7.81 -1.81
C ASP A 98 14.93 -7.47 -3.19
N GLN A 99 16.06 -8.09 -3.55
CA GLN A 99 16.67 -7.86 -4.86
C GLN A 99 15.78 -8.37 -6.00
N GLU A 100 15.08 -9.48 -5.83
CA GLU A 100 14.15 -10.00 -6.83
C GLU A 100 12.97 -9.03 -7.05
N PHE A 101 12.38 -8.47 -6.00
CA PHE A 101 11.34 -7.46 -6.11
C PHE A 101 11.85 -6.18 -6.78
N ARG A 102 13.06 -5.70 -6.43
CA ARG A 102 13.68 -4.56 -7.12
C ARG A 102 13.87 -4.83 -8.61
N ASN A 103 14.38 -6.01 -8.97
CA ASN A 103 14.56 -6.38 -10.36
C ASN A 103 13.23 -6.41 -11.13
N VAL A 104 12.13 -6.80 -10.47
CA VAL A 104 10.80 -6.74 -11.08
C VAL A 104 10.35 -5.30 -11.23
N ALA A 105 10.42 -4.48 -10.18
CA ALA A 105 9.96 -3.10 -10.21
C ALA A 105 10.78 -2.24 -11.20
N ASP A 106 12.10 -2.35 -11.18
CA ASP A 106 13.00 -1.58 -12.04
C ASP A 106 12.89 -1.95 -13.53
N GLY A 107 12.51 -3.20 -13.83
CA GLY A 107 12.37 -3.68 -15.21
C GLY A 107 10.93 -3.66 -15.75
N ALA A 108 9.98 -3.22 -14.95
CA ALA A 108 8.56 -3.27 -15.28
C ALA A 108 8.15 -2.20 -16.31
N ASP A 109 7.14 -2.52 -17.12
CA ASP A 109 6.48 -1.56 -18.03
C ASP A 109 5.46 -0.68 -17.30
N LEU A 110 5.00 -1.14 -16.14
CA LEU A 110 3.96 -0.51 -15.32
C LEU A 110 4.44 -0.38 -13.87
N ASP A 111 3.92 0.60 -13.17
CA ASP A 111 4.19 0.87 -11.75
C ASP A 111 2.92 0.82 -10.87
N LEU A 112 1.76 0.44 -11.45
CA LEU A 112 0.47 0.44 -10.78
C LEU A 112 0.00 -0.95 -10.39
N ILE A 113 -0.22 -1.17 -9.10
CA ILE A 113 -0.91 -2.34 -8.54
C ILE A 113 -2.40 -2.03 -8.40
N VAL A 114 -3.27 -2.86 -8.98
CA VAL A 114 -4.72 -2.79 -8.76
C VAL A 114 -5.15 -3.95 -7.87
N MET A 115 -5.55 -3.62 -6.64
CA MET A 115 -6.02 -4.59 -5.65
C MET A 115 -7.55 -4.62 -5.64
N ALA A 116 -8.13 -5.74 -6.02
CA ALA A 116 -9.57 -5.99 -5.95
C ALA A 116 -10.01 -6.41 -4.53
N ASP A 117 -9.30 -5.92 -3.53
CA ASP A 117 -9.40 -6.29 -2.13
C ASP A 117 -8.97 -5.11 -1.25
N LYS A 118 -8.80 -5.34 0.07
CA LYS A 118 -8.10 -4.47 1.00
C LYS A 118 -6.63 -4.31 0.58
N PHE A 119 -5.97 -3.25 1.05
CA PHE A 119 -4.57 -2.99 0.67
C PHE A 119 -3.62 -3.01 1.89
N PRO A 120 -3.15 -4.17 2.34
CA PRO A 120 -2.18 -4.28 3.43
C PRO A 120 -0.72 -4.14 2.96
N LEU A 121 -0.49 -3.56 1.78
CA LEU A 121 0.82 -3.58 1.11
C LEU A 121 1.47 -2.20 1.03
N ARG A 122 1.09 -1.25 1.89
CA ARG A 122 1.59 0.12 1.86
C ARG A 122 3.11 0.17 1.95
N TYR A 123 3.70 -0.50 2.95
CA TYR A 123 5.16 -0.54 3.11
C TYR A 123 5.87 -1.24 1.96
N PHE A 124 5.22 -2.22 1.33
CA PHE A 124 5.72 -2.86 0.13
C PHE A 124 5.74 -1.89 -1.06
N ALA A 125 4.62 -1.23 -1.33
CA ALA A 125 4.49 -0.26 -2.41
C ALA A 125 5.50 0.88 -2.26
N ASP A 126 5.61 1.47 -1.06
CA ASP A 126 6.59 2.53 -0.75
C ASP A 126 8.03 2.06 -0.95
N THR A 127 8.35 0.80 -0.59
CA THR A 127 9.71 0.25 -0.71
C THR A 127 10.16 0.12 -2.16
N TYR A 128 9.25 -0.20 -3.07
CA TYR A 128 9.55 -0.48 -4.48
C TYR A 128 9.05 0.61 -5.43
N GLY A 129 8.58 1.75 -4.91
CA GLY A 129 8.13 2.89 -5.71
C GLY A 129 6.89 2.60 -6.55
N LEU A 130 6.00 1.73 -6.08
CA LEU A 130 4.81 1.30 -6.80
C LEU A 130 3.59 2.15 -6.39
N ARG A 131 2.83 2.61 -7.37
CA ARG A 131 1.50 3.18 -7.17
C ARG A 131 0.49 2.05 -6.92
N TYR A 132 -0.62 2.35 -6.29
CA TYR A 132 -1.69 1.37 -6.10
C TYR A 132 -3.08 1.99 -6.17
N ARG A 133 -4.08 1.15 -6.46
CA ARG A 133 -5.51 1.40 -6.29
C ARG A 133 -6.13 0.17 -5.65
N ALA A 134 -7.09 0.38 -4.76
CA ALA A 134 -7.69 -0.72 -4.01
C ALA A 134 -9.21 -0.61 -3.97
N ALA A 135 -9.88 -1.74 -3.80
CA ALA A 135 -11.33 -1.80 -3.71
C ALA A 135 -11.86 -1.27 -2.36
N PHE A 136 -10.99 -1.24 -1.32
CA PHE A 136 -11.35 -0.78 0.02
C PHE A 136 -10.34 0.26 0.50
N SER A 137 -10.84 1.28 1.20
CA SER A 137 -10.02 2.23 1.94
C SER A 137 -9.65 1.62 3.30
N GLY A 138 -8.37 1.28 3.49
CA GLY A 138 -7.85 0.69 4.73
C GLY A 138 -8.17 -0.81 4.91
N CYS A 139 -7.69 -1.37 6.01
CA CYS A 139 -7.81 -2.80 6.32
C CYS A 139 -9.00 -3.14 7.23
N ALA A 140 -9.59 -2.16 7.89
CA ALA A 140 -10.59 -2.35 8.95
C ALA A 140 -12.04 -2.46 8.45
N SER A 141 -12.37 -2.11 7.20
CA SER A 141 -13.75 -2.14 6.74
C SER A 141 -14.23 -3.56 6.41
N ASP A 142 -15.37 -3.95 7.00
CA ASP A 142 -16.06 -5.23 6.71
C ASP A 142 -17.14 -5.10 5.62
N THR A 143 -17.24 -3.92 4.99
CA THR A 143 -18.26 -3.65 3.97
C THR A 143 -17.76 -4.06 2.58
N GLU A 144 -18.67 -4.58 1.77
CA GLU A 144 -18.40 -4.82 0.34
C GLU A 144 -18.13 -3.49 -0.38
N PRO A 145 -17.23 -3.44 -1.38
CA PRO A 145 -16.95 -2.22 -2.13
C PRO A 145 -18.19 -1.76 -2.91
N SER A 146 -18.34 -0.45 -3.03
CA SER A 146 -19.47 0.11 -3.78
C SER A 146 -19.36 -0.23 -5.27
N ALA A 147 -20.51 -0.28 -5.96
CA ALA A 147 -20.54 -0.44 -7.42
C ALA A 147 -19.76 0.67 -8.14
N LYS A 148 -19.72 1.89 -7.56
CA LYS A 148 -18.93 3.02 -8.08
C LYS A 148 -17.43 2.74 -7.97
N THR A 149 -16.96 2.18 -6.85
CA THR A 149 -15.55 1.79 -6.67
C THR A 149 -15.14 0.71 -7.65
N ILE A 150 -15.98 -0.32 -7.84
CA ILE A 150 -15.69 -1.39 -8.81
C ILE A 150 -15.61 -0.83 -10.22
N ALA A 151 -16.57 0.03 -10.64
CA ALA A 151 -16.55 0.69 -11.95
C ALA A 151 -15.28 1.53 -12.13
N TYR A 152 -14.88 2.29 -11.13
CA TYR A 152 -13.64 3.06 -11.15
C TYR A 152 -12.39 2.17 -11.36
N LEU A 153 -12.30 1.03 -10.68
CA LEU A 153 -11.19 0.10 -10.87
C LEU A 153 -11.18 -0.52 -12.28
N ILE A 154 -12.36 -0.87 -12.82
CA ILE A 154 -12.50 -1.36 -14.18
C ILE A 154 -11.99 -0.32 -15.18
N ASP A 155 -12.37 0.95 -15.02
CA ASP A 155 -11.93 2.03 -15.88
C ASP A 155 -10.41 2.22 -15.80
N LYS A 156 -9.81 2.19 -14.58
CA LYS A 156 -8.35 2.28 -14.39
C LYS A 156 -7.61 1.12 -15.06
N VAL A 157 -8.09 -0.11 -14.91
CA VAL A 157 -7.50 -1.28 -15.57
C VAL A 157 -7.52 -1.13 -17.10
N ARG A 158 -8.61 -0.60 -17.67
CA ARG A 158 -8.73 -0.34 -19.13
C ARG A 158 -7.82 0.79 -19.58
N GLU A 159 -7.85 1.94 -18.89
CA GLU A 159 -7.06 3.13 -19.22
C GLU A 159 -5.57 2.85 -19.23
N GLU A 160 -5.08 2.19 -18.20
CA GLU A 160 -3.66 1.90 -18.01
C GLU A 160 -3.25 0.56 -18.64
N GLN A 161 -4.20 -0.18 -19.24
CA GLN A 161 -3.95 -1.50 -19.83
C GLN A 161 -3.28 -2.49 -18.85
N ILE A 162 -3.77 -2.52 -17.62
CA ILE A 162 -3.25 -3.37 -16.55
C ILE A 162 -3.52 -4.84 -16.87
N PRO A 163 -2.51 -5.72 -16.95
CA PRO A 163 -2.69 -7.11 -17.34
C PRO A 163 -3.24 -8.00 -16.23
N ALA A 164 -3.10 -7.59 -14.95
CA ALA A 164 -3.59 -8.35 -13.82
C ALA A 164 -4.18 -7.49 -12.72
N VAL A 165 -5.14 -8.05 -11.98
CA VAL A 165 -5.69 -7.49 -10.73
C VAL A 165 -5.43 -8.46 -9.60
N TYR A 166 -5.14 -7.94 -8.42
CA TYR A 166 -4.73 -8.77 -7.29
C TYR A 166 -5.85 -8.93 -6.28
N TYR A 167 -5.87 -10.06 -5.60
CA TYR A 167 -6.68 -10.37 -4.43
C TYR A 167 -5.81 -10.97 -3.32
N LEU A 168 -6.29 -10.92 -2.08
CA LEU A 168 -5.57 -11.44 -0.90
C LEU A 168 -5.92 -12.90 -0.62
N GLU A 169 -5.06 -13.56 0.15
CA GLU A 169 -5.35 -14.88 0.72
C GLU A 169 -6.61 -14.86 1.57
N LEU A 170 -7.36 -15.94 1.55
CA LEU A 170 -8.59 -16.15 2.33
C LEU A 170 -9.72 -15.16 2.07
N SER A 171 -9.60 -14.31 1.05
CA SER A 171 -10.64 -13.35 0.68
C SER A 171 -11.64 -13.92 -0.32
N SER A 172 -12.75 -13.20 -0.52
CA SER A 172 -13.69 -13.46 -1.60
C SER A 172 -13.14 -12.94 -2.92
N HIS A 173 -12.77 -13.80 -3.85
CA HIS A 173 -12.22 -13.40 -5.16
C HIS A 173 -13.21 -12.70 -6.09
N ARG A 174 -14.46 -12.50 -5.64
CA ARG A 174 -15.57 -12.03 -6.47
C ARG A 174 -15.31 -10.69 -7.17
N VAL A 175 -14.70 -9.73 -6.47
CA VAL A 175 -14.39 -8.42 -7.08
C VAL A 175 -13.34 -8.56 -8.16
N ALA A 176 -12.29 -9.36 -7.91
CA ALA A 176 -11.26 -9.65 -8.90
C ALA A 176 -11.84 -10.36 -10.14
N GLU A 177 -12.78 -11.29 -9.95
CA GLU A 177 -13.48 -11.98 -11.03
C GLU A 177 -14.32 -11.01 -11.87
N ILE A 178 -15.10 -10.11 -11.24
CA ILE A 178 -15.87 -9.08 -11.94
C ILE A 178 -14.97 -8.19 -12.78
N ILE A 179 -13.87 -7.68 -12.22
CA ILE A 179 -12.94 -6.83 -12.96
C ILE A 179 -12.32 -7.62 -14.12
N SER A 180 -11.95 -8.88 -13.90
CA SER A 180 -11.41 -9.78 -14.92
C SER A 180 -12.38 -10.01 -16.07
N GLU A 181 -13.64 -10.30 -15.79
CA GLU A 181 -14.70 -10.51 -16.79
C GLU A 181 -14.91 -9.26 -17.65
N GLU A 182 -14.83 -8.07 -17.05
CA GLU A 182 -15.05 -6.80 -17.74
C GLU A 182 -13.84 -6.27 -18.53
N THR A 183 -12.63 -6.66 -18.15
CA THR A 183 -11.40 -6.07 -18.70
C THR A 183 -10.49 -7.07 -19.40
N GLY A 184 -10.61 -8.35 -19.08
CA GLY A 184 -9.67 -9.40 -19.49
C GLY A 184 -8.40 -9.45 -18.65
N ALA A 185 -8.24 -8.59 -17.63
CA ALA A 185 -7.12 -8.63 -16.70
C ALA A 185 -7.17 -9.93 -15.86
N LYS A 186 -6.02 -10.54 -15.64
CA LYS A 186 -5.91 -11.83 -14.94
C LYS A 186 -6.01 -11.63 -13.44
N PRO A 187 -6.90 -12.35 -12.72
CA PRO A 187 -6.91 -12.31 -11.27
C PRO A 187 -5.71 -13.10 -10.72
N LEU A 188 -4.88 -12.47 -9.89
CA LEU A 188 -3.68 -13.05 -9.29
C LEU A 188 -3.72 -12.88 -7.76
N LEU A 189 -3.24 -13.90 -7.05
CA LEU A 189 -3.04 -13.80 -5.61
C LEU A 189 -1.83 -12.89 -5.32
N PHE A 190 -1.98 -11.93 -4.41
CA PHE A 190 -0.85 -11.31 -3.71
C PHE A 190 -0.99 -11.63 -2.23
N HIS A 191 -0.10 -12.47 -1.71
CA HIS A 191 -0.17 -12.96 -0.34
C HIS A 191 0.35 -11.89 0.63
N SER A 192 -0.47 -11.48 1.60
CA SER A 192 -0.07 -10.51 2.63
C SER A 192 0.80 -11.12 3.74
N CYS A 193 0.89 -12.43 3.79
CA CYS A 193 1.56 -13.19 4.85
C CYS A 193 0.97 -12.94 6.25
N HIS A 194 -0.29 -12.48 6.31
CA HIS A 194 -1.01 -12.28 7.57
C HIS A 194 -1.58 -13.62 8.09
N ASN A 195 -2.09 -14.43 7.18
CA ASN A 195 -2.69 -15.73 7.49
C ASN A 195 -2.28 -16.77 6.45
N VAL A 196 -2.46 -18.04 6.78
CA VAL A 196 -2.29 -19.16 5.85
C VAL A 196 -3.48 -20.11 5.97
N THR A 197 -3.77 -20.81 4.88
CA THR A 197 -4.77 -21.87 4.91
C THR A 197 -4.28 -23.05 5.79
N ARG A 198 -5.19 -23.87 6.27
CA ARG A 198 -4.83 -25.09 7.00
C ARG A 198 -3.89 -26.00 6.22
N ARG A 199 -4.08 -26.10 4.90
CA ARG A 199 -3.24 -26.90 4.01
C ARG A 199 -1.82 -26.34 3.92
N GLU A 200 -1.65 -25.05 3.78
CA GLU A 200 -0.33 -24.38 3.75
C GLU A 200 0.39 -24.57 5.08
N PHE A 201 -0.32 -24.39 6.20
CA PHE A 201 0.22 -24.62 7.53
C PHE A 201 0.70 -26.08 7.70
N ASP A 202 -0.13 -27.07 7.32
CA ASP A 202 0.21 -28.48 7.43
C ASP A 202 1.38 -28.87 6.51
N ASN A 203 1.58 -28.15 5.40
CA ASN A 203 2.71 -28.31 4.49
C ASN A 203 3.96 -27.55 4.95
N GLY A 204 3.88 -26.75 6.01
CA GLY A 204 5.02 -25.99 6.53
C GLY A 204 5.46 -24.84 5.62
N VAL A 205 4.51 -24.22 4.87
CA VAL A 205 4.83 -23.11 3.99
C VAL A 205 5.47 -21.96 4.80
N THR A 206 6.47 -21.33 4.22
CA THR A 206 7.25 -20.25 4.85
C THR A 206 6.90 -18.88 4.27
N TYR A 207 7.21 -17.82 5.02
CA TYR A 207 7.13 -16.45 4.53
C TYR A 207 7.90 -16.26 3.21
N LEU A 208 9.11 -16.82 3.10
CA LEU A 208 9.93 -16.71 1.90
C LEU A 208 9.23 -17.32 0.68
N GLU A 209 8.70 -18.54 0.80
CA GLU A 209 7.99 -19.20 -0.31
C GLU A 209 6.75 -18.42 -0.77
N LEU A 210 5.99 -17.85 0.17
CA LEU A 210 4.83 -17.01 -0.16
C LEU A 210 5.25 -15.73 -0.88
N MET A 211 6.30 -15.07 -0.41
CA MET A 211 6.80 -13.84 -1.01
C MET A 211 7.51 -14.10 -2.37
N GLU A 212 8.19 -15.22 -2.54
CA GLU A 212 8.74 -15.65 -3.84
C GLU A 212 7.62 -15.86 -4.87
N GLN A 213 6.47 -16.40 -4.45
CA GLN A 213 5.30 -16.49 -5.32
C GLN A 213 4.74 -15.09 -5.66
N ASN A 214 4.78 -14.15 -4.71
CA ASN A 214 4.42 -12.76 -4.98
C ASN A 214 5.36 -12.11 -6.02
N VAL A 215 6.66 -12.41 -6.03
CA VAL A 215 7.59 -11.95 -7.08
C VAL A 215 7.12 -12.39 -8.46
N VAL A 216 6.72 -13.66 -8.59
CA VAL A 216 6.20 -14.21 -9.85
C VAL A 216 4.93 -13.50 -10.30
N ASN A 217 3.97 -13.36 -9.39
CA ASN A 217 2.68 -12.75 -9.66
C ASN A 217 2.82 -11.23 -9.94
N LEU A 218 3.72 -10.54 -9.22
CA LEU A 218 4.00 -9.13 -9.48
C LEU A 218 4.59 -8.91 -10.87
N ARG A 219 5.54 -9.75 -11.28
CA ARG A 219 6.11 -9.70 -12.63
C ARG A 219 5.02 -9.89 -13.69
N GLU A 220 4.13 -10.87 -13.51
CA GLU A 220 3.02 -11.11 -14.45
C GLU A 220 2.07 -9.91 -14.56
N GLY A 221 1.89 -9.15 -13.49
CA GLY A 221 0.99 -8.01 -13.46
C GLY A 221 1.60 -6.67 -13.84
N LEU A 222 2.94 -6.53 -13.88
CA LEU A 222 3.62 -5.28 -14.21
C LEU A 222 4.28 -5.28 -15.58
N TYR A 223 4.41 -6.44 -16.24
CA TYR A 223 4.99 -6.57 -17.58
C TYR A 223 3.89 -6.77 -18.62
N ARG A 224 4.05 -6.14 -19.80
CA ARG A 224 3.15 -6.25 -20.97
C ARG A 224 3.65 -7.23 -21.99
#